data_e6a984335abc5c11774a0b094fcee29b
#
_entry.id   e6a984335abc5c11774a0b094fcee29b
#
_cell.length_a   1.000
_cell.length_b   1.000
_cell.length_c   1.000
_cell.angle_alpha   90.00
_cell.angle_beta   90.00
_cell.angle_gamma   90.00
#
_symmetry.space_group_name_H-M   'P 1'
#
loop_
_entity.id
_entity.type
_entity.pdbx_description
1 polymer ?
#
loop_
_entity_poly.entity_id
_entity_poly.type
_entity_poly.pdbx_seq_one_letter_code
_entity_poly.pdbx_strand_id
1 'polypeptide(L)'
;MTAKPLVTVILTVYKRLDYLRAALGGVAAQSFGDYEIIVADDSGSSDAREMATSAFADGRLRYEANPATLGIARSLQSALRKARGRYISILNDDDVWEPEFLARLVPALEASHRRVLAFCDHWIMRESSEIDEPATIENTTAYGRLNLRAGDIDDPHALVLQKNAVPVAMASVFRAGAFEYAKLVPEVAGAYDFWIASLLAASGGVFYYVPERLTRYRIHSGMETVRRSPEKSECFVFIWRSLLESGRFPELTPYLRARLAESTVRAGRDRLYFNQLSEARLLFRDAFRTSPGWEPCASYLMSVLPRAVRRAAGLSQS
;
A
#
# COMPACT_ATOMS: atom_id res chain seq x y z
N MET A 1 -35.16 -6.00 2.42
CA MET A 1 -33.72 -6.23 2.13
C MET A 1 -33.16 -4.89 1.73
N THR A 2 -32.22 -4.32 2.48
CA THR A 2 -31.52 -3.10 2.05
C THR A 2 -30.74 -3.40 0.78
N ALA A 3 -30.84 -2.53 -0.22
CA ALA A 3 -30.08 -2.66 -1.46
C ALA A 3 -28.57 -2.77 -1.14
N LYS A 4 -27.84 -3.56 -1.93
CA LYS A 4 -26.38 -3.64 -1.75
C LYS A 4 -25.79 -2.30 -2.14
N PRO A 5 -24.87 -1.73 -1.33
CA PRO A 5 -24.19 -0.48 -1.68
C PRO A 5 -23.35 -0.66 -2.93
N LEU A 6 -23.16 0.40 -3.70
CA LEU A 6 -22.31 0.35 -4.88
C LEU A 6 -20.82 0.28 -4.48
N VAL A 7 -20.43 1.00 -3.43
CA VAL A 7 -19.04 1.03 -2.93
C VAL A 7 -18.96 0.51 -1.50
N THR A 8 -17.95 -0.27 -1.17
CA THR A 8 -17.48 -0.47 0.21
C THR A 8 -16.21 0.33 0.41
N VAL A 9 -16.26 1.30 1.31
CA VAL A 9 -15.07 1.99 1.84
C VAL A 9 -14.52 1.16 3.00
N ILE A 10 -13.24 0.82 2.95
CA ILE A 10 -12.55 0.16 4.08
C ILE A 10 -11.58 1.18 4.68
N LEU A 11 -11.86 1.62 5.91
CA LEU A 11 -10.99 2.51 6.67
C LEU A 11 -10.20 1.66 7.68
N THR A 12 -8.89 1.58 7.50
CA THR A 12 -8.01 0.84 8.42
C THR A 12 -7.56 1.75 9.56
N VAL A 13 -7.64 1.26 10.79
CA VAL A 13 -7.36 2.05 12.01
C VAL A 13 -6.32 1.35 12.89
N TYR A 14 -5.27 2.11 13.27
CA TYR A 14 -4.30 1.66 14.27
C TYR A 14 -3.69 2.82 15.08
N LYS A 15 -4.22 3.08 16.29
CA LYS A 15 -3.66 3.97 17.33
C LYS A 15 -3.44 5.46 16.98
N ARG A 16 -4.07 6.00 15.93
CA ARG A 16 -3.89 7.38 15.46
C ARG A 16 -5.21 8.17 15.48
N LEU A 17 -5.78 8.35 16.67
CA LEU A 17 -7.13 8.93 16.86
C LEU A 17 -7.25 10.37 16.31
N ASP A 18 -6.19 11.18 16.41
CA ASP A 18 -6.21 12.57 15.91
C ASP A 18 -6.37 12.62 14.39
N TYR A 19 -5.71 11.71 13.68
CA TYR A 19 -5.82 11.61 12.22
C TYR A 19 -7.13 10.94 11.81
N LEU A 20 -7.56 9.91 12.54
CA LEU A 20 -8.80 9.19 12.29
C LEU A 20 -10.01 10.13 12.15
N ARG A 21 -10.10 11.18 12.96
CA ARG A 21 -11.17 12.18 12.87
C ARG A 21 -11.21 12.85 11.49
N ALA A 22 -10.06 13.22 10.95
CA ALA A 22 -9.95 13.82 9.64
C ALA A 22 -10.31 12.84 8.51
N ALA A 23 -9.84 11.58 8.62
CA ALA A 23 -10.15 10.51 7.67
C ALA A 23 -11.66 10.23 7.62
N LEU A 24 -12.30 10.03 8.79
CA LEU A 24 -13.77 9.85 8.91
C LEU A 24 -14.54 11.05 8.33
N GLY A 25 -14.07 12.28 8.62
CA GLY A 25 -14.66 13.50 8.08
C GLY A 25 -14.60 13.56 6.56
N GLY A 26 -13.47 13.18 5.95
CA GLY A 26 -13.32 13.12 4.50
C GLY A 26 -14.24 12.07 3.84
N VAL A 27 -14.46 10.92 4.48
CA VAL A 27 -15.41 9.91 4.00
C VAL A 27 -16.86 10.39 4.18
N ALA A 28 -17.20 11.00 5.30
CA ALA A 28 -18.55 11.51 5.56
C ALA A 28 -18.94 12.66 4.63
N ALA A 29 -17.96 13.45 4.18
CA ALA A 29 -18.14 14.59 3.28
C ALA A 29 -18.26 14.21 1.80
N GLN A 30 -18.21 12.91 1.44
CA GLN A 30 -18.31 12.51 0.05
C GLN A 30 -19.64 12.92 -0.57
N SER A 31 -19.58 13.57 -1.75
CA SER A 31 -20.76 13.93 -2.54
C SER A 31 -21.48 12.72 -3.16
N PHE A 32 -20.78 11.60 -3.28
CA PHE A 32 -21.31 10.30 -3.70
C PHE A 32 -21.92 9.57 -2.51
N GLY A 33 -23.22 9.22 -2.56
CA GLY A 33 -23.97 8.70 -1.41
C GLY A 33 -24.12 7.17 -1.33
N ASP A 34 -23.94 6.43 -2.43
CA ASP A 34 -24.21 4.98 -2.46
C ASP A 34 -22.99 4.16 -2.02
N TYR A 35 -22.66 4.25 -0.74
CA TYR A 35 -21.57 3.47 -0.13
C TYR A 35 -21.89 3.01 1.29
N GLU A 36 -21.26 1.91 1.71
CA GLU A 36 -21.06 1.52 3.09
C GLU A 36 -19.62 1.81 3.51
N ILE A 37 -19.39 1.96 4.81
CA ILE A 37 -18.04 2.04 5.38
C ILE A 37 -17.82 0.89 6.36
N ILE A 38 -16.70 0.17 6.21
CA ILE A 38 -16.18 -0.80 7.18
C ILE A 38 -14.97 -0.16 7.84
N VAL A 39 -15.07 0.15 9.12
CA VAL A 39 -13.91 0.55 9.93
C VAL A 39 -13.26 -0.71 10.48
N ALA A 40 -12.06 -1.02 9.98
CA ALA A 40 -11.27 -2.19 10.37
C ALA A 40 -10.27 -1.76 11.46
N ASP A 41 -10.68 -1.88 12.72
CA ASP A 41 -9.88 -1.44 13.85
C ASP A 41 -9.00 -2.58 14.39
N ASP A 42 -7.70 -2.39 14.27
CA ASP A 42 -6.67 -3.30 14.77
C ASP A 42 -6.03 -2.81 16.09
N SER A 43 -6.55 -1.71 16.66
CA SER A 43 -6.09 -1.12 17.93
C SER A 43 -6.91 -1.57 19.15
N GLY A 44 -8.18 -1.93 18.92
CA GLY A 44 -9.14 -2.25 20.00
C GLY A 44 -9.54 -1.03 20.83
N SER A 45 -9.44 0.19 20.27
CA SER A 45 -9.74 1.44 20.97
C SER A 45 -11.26 1.70 21.05
N SER A 46 -11.78 1.93 22.28
CA SER A 46 -13.16 2.38 22.49
C SER A 46 -13.41 3.74 21.84
N ASP A 47 -12.43 4.64 21.90
CA ASP A 47 -12.53 6.00 21.39
C ASP A 47 -12.62 6.02 19.85
N ALA A 48 -11.90 5.10 19.17
CA ALA A 48 -12.02 4.94 17.72
C ALA A 48 -13.44 4.50 17.31
N ARG A 49 -14.04 3.61 18.08
CA ARG A 49 -15.43 3.17 17.85
C ARG A 49 -16.42 4.32 18.05
N GLU A 50 -16.29 5.07 19.14
CA GLU A 50 -17.17 6.22 19.43
C GLU A 50 -17.07 7.27 18.32
N MET A 51 -15.85 7.60 17.90
CA MET A 51 -15.59 8.55 16.81
C MET A 51 -16.26 8.11 15.50
N ALA A 52 -16.08 6.86 15.12
CA ALA A 52 -16.67 6.32 13.89
C ALA A 52 -18.20 6.31 13.96
N THR A 53 -18.79 5.90 15.11
CA THR A 53 -20.24 5.85 15.30
C THR A 53 -20.85 7.25 15.27
N SER A 54 -20.18 8.24 15.84
CA SER A 54 -20.61 9.64 15.78
C SER A 54 -20.58 10.23 14.38
N ALA A 55 -19.58 9.85 13.56
CA ALA A 55 -19.44 10.32 12.18
C ALA A 55 -20.49 9.71 11.22
N PHE A 56 -21.01 8.50 11.51
CA PHE A 56 -21.92 7.74 10.64
C PHE A 56 -23.13 7.21 11.39
N ALA A 57 -24.00 8.12 11.84
CA ALA A 57 -25.25 7.77 12.53
C ALA A 57 -26.37 7.25 11.59
N ASP A 58 -26.16 7.24 10.29
CA ASP A 58 -27.13 6.92 9.26
C ASP A 58 -27.21 5.42 8.86
N GLY A 59 -26.50 4.56 9.60
CA GLY A 59 -26.51 3.12 9.38
C GLY A 59 -25.59 2.60 8.27
N ARG A 60 -24.80 3.44 7.63
CA ARG A 60 -23.78 3.03 6.64
C ARG A 60 -22.55 2.38 7.26
N LEU A 61 -22.35 2.57 8.57
CA LEU A 61 -21.16 2.10 9.30
C LEU A 61 -21.27 0.64 9.72
N ARG A 62 -20.21 -0.10 9.47
CA ARG A 62 -19.90 -1.38 10.11
C ARG A 62 -18.54 -1.26 10.80
N TYR A 63 -18.54 -1.35 12.12
CA TYR A 63 -17.32 -1.28 12.90
C TYR A 63 -16.84 -2.68 13.28
N GLU A 64 -15.63 -3.03 12.83
CA GLU A 64 -15.00 -4.33 13.01
C GLU A 64 -13.73 -4.18 13.86
N ALA A 65 -13.87 -4.37 15.18
CA ALA A 65 -12.73 -4.42 16.07
C ALA A 65 -12.13 -5.82 16.07
N ASN A 66 -10.84 -5.94 15.83
CA ASN A 66 -10.13 -7.18 15.97
C ASN A 66 -9.92 -7.49 17.46
N PRO A 67 -10.12 -8.74 17.91
CA PRO A 67 -9.96 -9.12 19.32
C PRO A 67 -8.50 -9.04 19.80
N ALA A 68 -7.55 -9.03 18.87
CA ALA A 68 -6.13 -8.81 19.09
C ALA A 68 -5.57 -8.17 17.82
N THR A 69 -4.43 -7.49 17.92
CA THR A 69 -3.73 -6.92 16.76
C THR A 69 -3.35 -8.02 15.76
N LEU A 70 -3.97 -8.00 14.58
CA LEU A 70 -3.75 -8.96 13.49
C LEU A 70 -2.67 -8.51 12.51
N GLY A 71 -2.37 -7.21 12.49
CA GLY A 71 -1.58 -6.54 11.46
C GLY A 71 -2.40 -6.20 10.22
N ILE A 72 -1.94 -5.19 9.48
CA ILE A 72 -2.69 -4.55 8.38
C ILE A 72 -3.19 -5.55 7.33
N ALA A 73 -2.38 -6.52 6.91
CA ALA A 73 -2.74 -7.45 5.85
C ALA A 73 -3.93 -8.35 6.23
N ARG A 74 -3.92 -8.91 7.45
CA ARG A 74 -5.02 -9.77 7.94
C ARG A 74 -6.27 -8.97 8.29
N SER A 75 -6.11 -7.80 8.90
CA SER A 75 -7.22 -6.90 9.21
C SER A 75 -7.94 -6.49 7.93
N LEU A 76 -7.19 -6.05 6.91
CA LEU A 76 -7.72 -5.69 5.60
C LEU A 76 -8.34 -6.90 4.88
N GLN A 77 -7.71 -8.08 4.92
CA GLN A 77 -8.28 -9.30 4.34
C GLN A 77 -9.64 -9.64 4.96
N SER A 78 -9.78 -9.51 6.29
CA SER A 78 -11.04 -9.74 7.00
C SER A 78 -12.12 -8.75 6.55
N ALA A 79 -11.79 -7.45 6.42
CA ALA A 79 -12.72 -6.42 5.98
C ALA A 79 -13.16 -6.65 4.52
N LEU A 80 -12.22 -6.98 3.61
CA LEU A 80 -12.50 -7.29 2.21
C LEU A 80 -13.48 -8.44 2.02
N ARG A 81 -13.39 -9.49 2.84
CA ARG A 81 -14.32 -10.64 2.81
C ARG A 81 -15.74 -10.26 3.24
N LYS A 82 -15.90 -9.19 4.02
CA LYS A 82 -17.17 -8.68 4.53
C LYS A 82 -17.77 -7.57 3.66
N ALA A 83 -16.99 -7.04 2.71
CA ALA A 83 -17.40 -6.01 1.78
C ALA A 83 -18.58 -6.49 0.91
N ARG A 84 -19.60 -5.64 0.76
CA ARG A 84 -20.81 -5.94 -0.03
C ARG A 84 -20.88 -5.12 -1.30
N GLY A 85 -20.08 -4.06 -1.40
CA GLY A 85 -20.02 -3.18 -2.54
C GLY A 85 -19.51 -3.88 -3.80
N ARG A 86 -19.98 -3.43 -4.95
CA ARG A 86 -19.45 -3.82 -6.27
C ARG A 86 -18.03 -3.29 -6.48
N TYR A 87 -17.72 -2.17 -5.84
CA TYR A 87 -16.43 -1.53 -5.83
C TYR A 87 -15.90 -1.41 -4.40
N ILE A 88 -14.59 -1.34 -4.28
CA ILE A 88 -13.89 -1.21 -3.01
C ILE A 88 -12.93 -0.03 -3.12
N SER A 89 -12.85 0.75 -2.06
CA SER A 89 -11.81 1.73 -1.84
C SER A 89 -11.24 1.56 -0.43
N ILE A 90 -9.92 1.73 -0.31
CA ILE A 90 -9.20 1.60 0.96
C ILE A 90 -8.67 2.97 1.36
N LEU A 91 -8.87 3.34 2.62
CA LEU A 91 -8.32 4.55 3.23
C LEU A 91 -7.60 4.17 4.52
N ASN A 92 -6.42 4.72 4.74
CA ASN A 92 -5.74 4.63 6.03
C ASN A 92 -6.20 5.75 6.96
N ASP A 93 -6.05 5.56 8.26
CA ASP A 93 -6.47 6.51 9.29
C ASP A 93 -5.69 7.83 9.30
N ASP A 94 -4.58 7.93 8.56
CA ASP A 94 -3.73 9.12 8.46
C ASP A 94 -3.96 9.96 7.19
N ASP A 95 -4.71 9.44 6.22
CA ASP A 95 -4.99 10.10 4.94
C ASP A 95 -6.41 10.71 4.90
N VAL A 96 -6.66 11.60 3.94
CA VAL A 96 -7.96 12.29 3.82
C VAL A 96 -8.43 12.33 2.37
N TRP A 97 -9.73 12.13 2.13
CA TRP A 97 -10.35 12.29 0.83
C TRP A 97 -10.96 13.69 0.65
N GLU A 98 -10.85 14.22 -0.58
CA GLU A 98 -11.61 15.36 -1.02
C GLU A 98 -13.07 14.95 -1.29
N PRO A 99 -14.05 15.86 -1.19
CA PRO A 99 -15.48 15.52 -1.30
C PRO A 99 -15.87 14.82 -2.61
N GLU A 100 -15.18 15.10 -3.70
CA GLU A 100 -15.51 14.57 -5.03
C GLU A 100 -14.79 13.23 -5.36
N PHE A 101 -14.02 12.64 -4.45
CA PHE A 101 -13.19 11.47 -4.74
C PHE A 101 -14.01 10.30 -5.29
N LEU A 102 -15.05 9.85 -4.60
CA LEU A 102 -15.89 8.74 -5.08
C LEU A 102 -16.71 9.15 -6.31
N ALA A 103 -17.22 10.39 -6.34
CA ALA A 103 -18.02 10.90 -7.45
C ALA A 103 -17.24 10.99 -8.78
N ARG A 104 -15.91 11.10 -8.72
CA ARG A 104 -15.04 11.13 -9.91
C ARG A 104 -14.57 9.73 -10.32
N LEU A 105 -14.24 8.87 -9.38
CA LEU A 105 -13.66 7.56 -9.70
C LEU A 105 -14.70 6.47 -10.00
N VAL A 106 -15.84 6.47 -9.32
CA VAL A 106 -16.86 5.43 -9.50
C VAL A 106 -17.48 5.45 -10.91
N PRO A 107 -17.93 6.59 -11.46
CA PRO A 107 -18.44 6.63 -12.83
C PRO A 107 -17.37 6.24 -13.87
N ALA A 108 -16.10 6.54 -13.62
CA ALA A 108 -15.01 6.11 -14.48
C ALA A 108 -14.91 4.59 -14.57
N LEU A 109 -15.12 3.86 -13.46
CA LEU A 109 -15.18 2.40 -13.46
C LEU A 109 -16.46 1.86 -14.11
N GLU A 110 -17.59 2.51 -13.89
CA GLU A 110 -18.89 2.10 -14.44
C GLU A 110 -18.93 2.22 -15.96
N ALA A 111 -18.21 3.19 -16.54
CA ALA A 111 -18.17 3.43 -17.98
C ALA A 111 -17.60 2.27 -18.80
N SER A 112 -16.85 1.33 -18.20
CA SER A 112 -16.34 0.15 -18.89
C SER A 112 -16.16 -1.05 -17.97
N HIS A 113 -16.70 -2.21 -18.33
CA HIS A 113 -16.50 -3.45 -17.61
C HIS A 113 -15.06 -4.00 -17.69
N ARG A 114 -14.26 -3.52 -18.66
CA ARG A 114 -12.82 -3.84 -18.76
C ARG A 114 -12.00 -3.16 -17.65
N ARG A 115 -12.48 -2.04 -17.09
CA ARG A 115 -11.77 -1.29 -16.06
C ARG A 115 -11.88 -1.99 -14.72
N VAL A 116 -10.75 -2.37 -14.15
CA VAL A 116 -10.68 -3.04 -12.84
C VAL A 116 -10.29 -2.09 -11.72
N LEU A 117 -9.63 -0.98 -12.04
CA LEU A 117 -9.21 0.04 -11.10
C LEU A 117 -9.28 1.42 -11.74
N ALA A 118 -9.78 2.41 -10.99
CA ALA A 118 -9.61 3.83 -11.26
C ALA A 118 -8.78 4.45 -10.14
N PHE A 119 -7.86 5.35 -10.46
CA PHE A 119 -7.02 6.04 -9.47
C PHE A 119 -6.80 7.50 -9.85
N CYS A 120 -6.47 8.31 -8.84
CA CYS A 120 -6.21 9.72 -9.02
C CYS A 120 -4.82 10.11 -8.50
N ASP A 121 -4.45 11.37 -8.71
CA ASP A 121 -3.31 11.98 -8.03
C ASP A 121 -3.70 12.46 -6.62
N HIS A 122 -2.72 12.90 -5.83
CA HIS A 122 -2.93 13.31 -4.45
C HIS A 122 -2.07 14.52 -4.08
N TRP A 123 -2.50 15.21 -3.05
CA TRP A 123 -1.71 16.21 -2.36
C TRP A 123 -0.81 15.54 -1.32
N ILE A 124 0.39 16.05 -1.14
CA ILE A 124 1.19 15.78 0.05
C ILE A 124 0.74 16.74 1.14
N MET A 125 0.45 16.20 2.32
CA MET A 125 -0.01 16.94 3.48
C MET A 125 0.96 16.71 4.64
N ARG A 126 1.36 17.78 5.31
CA ARG A 126 2.22 17.71 6.49
C ARG A 126 1.45 17.17 7.71
N GLU A 127 2.17 16.84 8.75
CA GLU A 127 1.59 16.46 10.05
C GLU A 127 0.60 17.51 10.59
N SER A 128 0.86 18.80 10.35
CA SER A 128 -0.03 19.94 10.66
C SER A 128 -1.32 19.99 9.86
N SER A 129 -1.53 19.12 8.90
CA SER A 129 -2.63 19.11 7.92
C SER A 129 -2.53 20.18 6.81
N GLU A 130 -1.41 20.91 6.74
CA GLU A 130 -1.14 21.85 5.64
C GLU A 130 -0.68 21.10 4.39
N ILE A 131 -1.11 21.57 3.21
CA ILE A 131 -0.65 21.06 1.93
C ILE A 131 0.78 21.53 1.67
N ASP A 132 1.64 20.58 1.29
CA ASP A 132 3.00 20.85 0.84
C ASP A 132 3.06 20.75 -0.70
N GLU A 133 2.86 21.87 -1.38
CA GLU A 133 2.84 21.90 -2.85
C GLU A 133 4.16 21.46 -3.48
N PRO A 134 5.34 21.93 -3.02
CA PRO A 134 6.63 21.43 -3.53
C PRO A 134 6.80 19.93 -3.40
N ALA A 135 6.52 19.36 -2.23
CA ALA A 135 6.57 17.92 -1.99
C ALA A 135 5.54 17.16 -2.84
N THR A 136 4.38 17.76 -3.12
CA THR A 136 3.36 17.20 -4.01
C THR A 136 3.90 17.05 -5.44
N ILE A 137 4.52 18.08 -5.98
CA ILE A 137 5.10 18.06 -7.34
C ILE A 137 6.24 17.04 -7.40
N GLU A 138 7.11 17.02 -6.40
CA GLU A 138 8.19 16.04 -6.29
C GLU A 138 7.66 14.61 -6.29
N ASN A 139 6.66 14.33 -5.46
CA ASN A 139 6.00 13.01 -5.37
C ASN A 139 5.36 12.61 -6.71
N THR A 140 4.53 13.49 -7.30
CA THR A 140 3.87 13.23 -8.58
C THR A 140 4.92 12.90 -9.67
N THR A 141 6.05 13.62 -9.66
CA THR A 141 7.17 13.41 -10.61
C THR A 141 7.88 12.08 -10.36
N ALA A 142 8.27 11.82 -9.11
CA ALA A 142 9.04 10.63 -8.73
C ALA A 142 8.30 9.32 -9.05
N TYR A 143 6.97 9.31 -8.87
CA TYR A 143 6.13 8.16 -9.17
C TYR A 143 5.58 8.17 -10.62
N GLY A 144 6.05 9.08 -11.48
CA GLY A 144 5.76 9.08 -12.91
C GLY A 144 4.35 9.52 -13.30
N ARG A 145 3.60 10.19 -12.40
CA ARG A 145 2.24 10.66 -12.68
C ARG A 145 2.20 12.02 -13.38
N LEU A 146 3.26 12.83 -13.29
CA LEU A 146 3.28 14.20 -13.83
C LEU A 146 2.89 14.29 -15.31
N ASN A 147 3.34 13.31 -16.12
CA ASN A 147 3.08 13.27 -17.56
C ASN A 147 2.07 12.16 -17.94
N LEU A 148 1.41 11.54 -16.96
CA LEU A 148 0.42 10.52 -17.21
C LEU A 148 -0.87 11.19 -17.72
N ARG A 149 -1.36 10.74 -18.87
CA ARG A 149 -2.58 11.26 -19.47
C ARG A 149 -3.81 10.65 -18.81
N ALA A 150 -4.87 11.46 -18.64
CA ALA A 150 -6.17 10.95 -18.23
C ALA A 150 -6.69 9.86 -19.18
N GLY A 151 -7.35 8.86 -18.63
CA GLY A 151 -8.00 7.83 -19.45
C GLY A 151 -7.53 6.41 -19.18
N ASP A 152 -7.83 5.52 -20.11
CA ASP A 152 -7.52 4.10 -20.03
C ASP A 152 -6.03 3.82 -20.16
N ILE A 153 -5.57 2.88 -19.35
CA ILE A 153 -4.23 2.30 -19.35
C ILE A 153 -4.42 0.80 -19.54
N ASP A 154 -4.29 0.36 -20.79
CA ASP A 154 -4.53 -1.04 -21.17
C ASP A 154 -3.44 -1.97 -20.65
N ASP A 155 -2.19 -1.50 -20.53
CA ASP A 155 -1.08 -2.23 -19.90
C ASP A 155 -0.53 -1.43 -18.70
N PRO A 156 -1.01 -1.72 -17.47
CA PRO A 156 -0.53 -1.04 -16.27
C PRO A 156 0.76 -1.62 -15.69
N HIS A 157 1.36 -2.67 -16.27
CA HIS A 157 2.44 -3.44 -15.67
C HIS A 157 3.66 -2.57 -15.31
N ALA A 158 4.18 -1.82 -16.28
CA ALA A 158 5.33 -0.95 -16.04
C ALA A 158 4.99 0.20 -15.07
N LEU A 159 3.78 0.75 -15.17
CA LEU A 159 3.31 1.81 -14.28
C LEU A 159 3.26 1.36 -12.82
N VAL A 160 2.77 0.14 -12.57
CA VAL A 160 2.72 -0.45 -11.22
C VAL A 160 4.11 -0.90 -10.78
N LEU A 161 4.75 -1.81 -11.55
CA LEU A 161 5.92 -2.54 -11.06
C LEU A 161 7.21 -1.71 -11.11
N GLN A 162 7.35 -0.80 -12.10
CA GLN A 162 8.57 0.00 -12.24
C GLN A 162 8.44 1.39 -11.61
N LYS A 163 7.24 1.98 -11.61
CA LYS A 163 7.02 3.35 -11.11
C LYS A 163 6.33 3.40 -9.75
N ASN A 164 5.66 2.31 -9.33
CA ASN A 164 4.79 2.31 -8.14
C ASN A 164 3.81 3.50 -8.15
N ALA A 165 3.24 3.78 -9.32
CA ALA A 165 2.48 5.00 -9.57
C ALA A 165 1.03 4.94 -9.09
N VAL A 166 0.53 3.76 -8.69
CA VAL A 166 -0.88 3.53 -8.35
C VAL A 166 -1.05 3.42 -6.83
N PRO A 167 -1.52 4.49 -6.17
CA PRO A 167 -1.71 4.51 -4.70
C PRO A 167 -3.04 3.84 -4.34
N VAL A 168 -3.03 2.51 -4.17
CA VAL A 168 -4.25 1.74 -3.89
C VAL A 168 -4.87 2.10 -2.54
N ALA A 169 -4.04 2.30 -1.53
CA ALA A 169 -4.50 2.45 -0.15
C ALA A 169 -5.09 3.83 0.19
N MET A 170 -5.22 4.76 -0.74
CA MET A 170 -5.85 6.04 -0.43
C MET A 170 -6.46 6.74 -1.65
N ALA A 171 -5.98 6.46 -2.85
CA ALA A 171 -6.34 7.24 -4.04
C ALA A 171 -6.84 6.36 -5.18
N SER A 172 -7.48 5.24 -4.87
CA SER A 172 -8.07 4.36 -5.88
C SER A 172 -9.41 3.74 -5.45
N VAL A 173 -10.18 3.38 -6.47
CA VAL A 173 -11.37 2.53 -6.37
C VAL A 173 -11.18 1.36 -7.32
N PHE A 174 -11.46 0.13 -6.88
CA PHE A 174 -11.28 -1.06 -7.71
C PHE A 174 -12.49 -2.01 -7.63
N ARG A 175 -12.64 -2.90 -8.62
CA ARG A 175 -13.72 -3.89 -8.62
C ARG A 175 -13.52 -4.92 -7.53
N ALA A 176 -14.60 -5.19 -6.78
CA ALA A 176 -14.62 -6.29 -5.83
C ALA A 176 -14.36 -7.62 -6.55
N GLY A 177 -13.52 -8.47 -5.96
CA GLY A 177 -13.16 -9.78 -6.54
C GLY A 177 -12.19 -9.72 -7.73
N ALA A 178 -11.65 -8.54 -8.08
CA ALA A 178 -10.65 -8.44 -9.16
C ALA A 178 -9.31 -9.13 -8.82
N PHE A 179 -9.10 -9.49 -7.57
CA PHE A 179 -8.01 -10.36 -7.11
C PHE A 179 -8.46 -11.27 -5.97
N GLU A 180 -7.71 -12.33 -5.72
CA GLU A 180 -7.99 -13.26 -4.62
C GLU A 180 -7.56 -12.66 -3.28
N TYR A 181 -8.51 -12.35 -2.40
CA TYR A 181 -8.21 -11.75 -1.08
C TYR A 181 -7.35 -12.65 -0.18
N ALA A 182 -7.35 -13.96 -0.44
CA ALA A 182 -6.45 -14.91 0.25
C ALA A 182 -4.95 -14.62 0.03
N LYS A 183 -4.61 -13.89 -1.04
CA LYS A 183 -3.23 -13.48 -1.33
C LYS A 183 -2.73 -12.30 -0.47
N LEU A 184 -3.60 -11.67 0.33
CA LEU A 184 -3.19 -10.73 1.36
C LEU A 184 -2.69 -11.48 2.59
N VAL A 185 -1.43 -11.83 2.56
CA VAL A 185 -0.75 -12.59 3.63
C VAL A 185 0.11 -11.64 4.50
N PRO A 186 0.44 -12.03 5.75
CA PRO A 186 1.24 -11.16 6.63
C PRO A 186 2.57 -10.70 6.05
N GLU A 187 3.17 -11.49 5.19
CA GLU A 187 4.46 -11.22 4.55
C GLU A 187 4.44 -9.95 3.68
N VAL A 188 3.26 -9.47 3.26
CA VAL A 188 3.13 -8.24 2.46
C VAL A 188 2.76 -7.02 3.29
N ALA A 189 2.70 -7.12 4.62
CA ALA A 189 2.18 -6.08 5.51
C ALA A 189 2.80 -4.69 5.28
N GLY A 190 4.12 -4.61 5.10
CA GLY A 190 4.85 -3.34 4.90
C GLY A 190 4.69 -2.71 3.51
N ALA A 191 4.04 -3.42 2.55
CA ALA A 191 3.86 -2.96 1.17
C ALA A 191 2.57 -3.55 0.55
N TYR A 192 1.54 -3.69 1.37
CA TYR A 192 0.27 -4.33 0.96
C TYR A 192 -0.44 -3.58 -0.18
N ASP A 193 -0.31 -2.28 -0.25
CA ASP A 193 -0.86 -1.42 -1.30
C ASP A 193 -0.19 -1.69 -2.65
N PHE A 194 1.13 -1.76 -2.68
CA PHE A 194 1.90 -2.16 -3.86
C PHE A 194 1.58 -3.61 -4.29
N TRP A 195 1.40 -4.50 -3.31
CA TRP A 195 1.00 -5.88 -3.58
C TRP A 195 -0.39 -5.96 -4.22
N ILE A 196 -1.39 -5.24 -3.69
CA ILE A 196 -2.74 -5.18 -4.28
C ILE A 196 -2.68 -4.60 -5.70
N ALA A 197 -1.95 -3.49 -5.91
CA ALA A 197 -1.76 -2.91 -7.24
C ALA A 197 -1.19 -3.94 -8.23
N SER A 198 -0.19 -4.72 -7.78
CA SER A 198 0.43 -5.78 -8.59
C SER A 198 -0.54 -6.92 -8.93
N LEU A 199 -1.37 -7.34 -7.98
CA LEU A 199 -2.40 -8.37 -8.20
C LEU A 199 -3.49 -7.89 -9.16
N LEU A 200 -3.90 -6.62 -9.06
CA LEU A 200 -4.85 -6.00 -9.97
C LEU A 200 -4.27 -5.86 -11.39
N ALA A 201 -3.00 -5.48 -11.52
CA ALA A 201 -2.31 -5.45 -12.81
C ALA A 201 -2.22 -6.86 -13.43
N ALA A 202 -1.93 -7.88 -12.62
CA ALA A 202 -1.88 -9.28 -13.06
C ALA A 202 -3.25 -9.85 -13.49
N SER A 203 -4.36 -9.17 -13.20
CA SER A 203 -5.71 -9.60 -13.60
C SER A 203 -5.99 -9.44 -15.09
N GLY A 204 -5.17 -8.65 -15.81
CA GLY A 204 -5.35 -8.33 -17.23
C GLY A 204 -6.43 -7.27 -17.49
N GLY A 205 -6.94 -6.62 -16.45
CA GLY A 205 -7.92 -5.53 -16.59
C GLY A 205 -7.27 -4.18 -16.85
N VAL A 206 -8.08 -3.26 -17.36
CA VAL A 206 -7.68 -1.88 -17.68
C VAL A 206 -7.70 -1.04 -16.41
N PHE A 207 -6.69 -0.19 -16.22
CA PHE A 207 -6.69 0.86 -15.20
C PHE A 207 -7.18 2.17 -15.83
N TYR A 208 -7.76 3.05 -15.02
CA TYR A 208 -8.18 4.36 -15.47
C TYR A 208 -7.57 5.45 -14.59
N TYR A 209 -6.92 6.43 -15.20
CA TYR A 209 -6.30 7.54 -14.48
C TYR A 209 -7.14 8.82 -14.55
N VAL A 210 -7.40 9.41 -13.39
CA VAL A 210 -8.00 10.73 -13.19
C VAL A 210 -6.89 11.68 -12.69
N PRO A 211 -6.47 12.69 -13.44
CA PRO A 211 -5.32 13.51 -13.08
C PRO A 211 -5.57 14.51 -11.94
N GLU A 212 -6.81 14.56 -11.45
CA GLU A 212 -7.19 15.42 -10.35
C GLU A 212 -6.60 14.93 -9.01
N ARG A 213 -6.23 15.85 -8.13
CA ARG A 213 -5.77 15.53 -6.77
C ARG A 213 -6.98 15.47 -5.85
N LEU A 214 -7.50 14.27 -5.66
CA LEU A 214 -8.74 14.02 -4.92
C LEU A 214 -8.51 13.41 -3.54
N THR A 215 -7.25 13.33 -3.12
CA THR A 215 -6.87 12.81 -1.81
C THR A 215 -5.65 13.55 -1.26
N ARG A 216 -5.43 13.44 0.06
CA ARG A 216 -4.30 14.02 0.77
C ARG A 216 -3.54 12.92 1.49
N TYR A 217 -2.29 12.71 1.08
CA TYR A 217 -1.36 11.79 1.69
C TYR A 217 -0.57 12.49 2.80
N ARG A 218 -0.70 12.02 4.03
CA ARG A 218 -0.05 12.62 5.19
C ARG A 218 1.37 12.09 5.38
N ILE A 219 2.32 13.02 5.54
CA ILE A 219 3.68 12.72 5.94
C ILE A 219 3.86 13.12 7.41
N HIS A 220 4.25 12.15 8.25
CA HIS A 220 4.50 12.35 9.68
C HIS A 220 5.58 11.37 10.20
N SER A 221 6.14 11.66 11.38
CA SER A 221 7.24 10.90 11.96
C SER A 221 6.90 9.45 12.34
N GLY A 222 5.62 9.18 12.58
CA GLY A 222 5.11 7.84 12.94
C GLY A 222 4.74 6.94 11.75
N MET A 223 5.08 7.32 10.51
CA MET A 223 4.78 6.49 9.34
C MET A 223 5.57 5.17 9.38
N GLU A 224 4.88 4.09 9.04
CA GLU A 224 5.53 2.77 8.87
C GLU A 224 6.62 2.81 7.77
N THR A 225 6.47 3.67 6.76
CA THR A 225 7.43 3.81 5.65
C THR A 225 8.81 4.28 6.07
N VAL A 226 8.96 5.02 7.16
CA VAL A 226 10.27 5.52 7.64
C VAL A 226 10.96 4.58 8.63
N ARG A 227 10.23 3.65 9.22
CA ARG A 227 10.77 2.71 10.19
C ARG A 227 11.66 1.66 9.51
N ARG A 228 12.90 1.53 9.97
CA ARG A 228 13.80 0.45 9.54
C ARG A 228 13.49 -0.83 10.31
N SER A 229 13.17 -1.92 9.61
CA SER A 229 13.06 -3.26 10.20
C SER A 229 13.40 -4.33 9.16
N PRO A 230 13.95 -5.49 9.58
CA PRO A 230 14.19 -6.61 8.69
C PRO A 230 12.92 -7.12 8.02
N GLU A 231 11.83 -7.22 8.78
CA GLU A 231 10.54 -7.73 8.31
C GLU A 231 9.99 -6.88 7.15
N LYS A 232 10.16 -5.57 7.23
CA LYS A 232 9.72 -4.65 6.17
C LYS A 232 10.53 -4.83 4.88
N SER A 233 11.85 -5.00 4.98
CA SER A 233 12.67 -5.26 3.81
C SER A 233 12.34 -6.63 3.19
N GLU A 234 12.03 -7.63 4.01
CA GLU A 234 11.63 -8.97 3.59
C GLU A 234 10.26 -9.00 2.91
N CYS A 235 9.34 -8.04 3.20
CA CYS A 235 8.11 -7.89 2.43
C CYS A 235 8.39 -7.77 0.93
N PHE A 236 9.36 -6.94 0.54
CA PHE A 236 9.70 -6.77 -0.87
C PHE A 236 10.38 -8.00 -1.46
N VAL A 237 11.17 -8.75 -0.69
CA VAL A 237 11.72 -10.05 -1.13
C VAL A 237 10.59 -11.02 -1.45
N PHE A 238 9.60 -11.14 -0.55
CA PHE A 238 8.42 -11.98 -0.76
C PHE A 238 7.64 -11.55 -2.00
N ILE A 239 7.35 -10.25 -2.14
CA ILE A 239 6.56 -9.70 -3.25
C ILE A 239 7.26 -9.97 -4.59
N TRP A 240 8.53 -9.58 -4.74
CA TRP A 240 9.26 -9.76 -6.01
C TRP A 240 9.44 -11.23 -6.38
N ARG A 241 9.65 -12.10 -5.40
CA ARG A 241 9.71 -13.55 -5.62
C ARG A 241 8.37 -14.08 -6.11
N SER A 242 7.28 -13.75 -5.44
CA SER A 242 5.93 -14.17 -5.81
C SER A 242 5.53 -13.68 -7.21
N LEU A 243 5.88 -12.44 -7.56
CA LEU A 243 5.62 -11.90 -8.90
C LEU A 243 6.45 -12.62 -9.97
N LEU A 244 7.72 -12.90 -9.71
CA LEU A 244 8.59 -13.63 -10.62
C LEU A 244 8.09 -15.06 -10.85
N GLU A 245 7.76 -15.77 -9.76
CA GLU A 245 7.26 -17.15 -9.80
C GLU A 245 5.87 -17.27 -10.42
N SER A 246 5.06 -16.20 -10.36
CA SER A 246 3.71 -16.18 -10.97
C SER A 246 3.72 -16.32 -12.48
N GLY A 247 4.81 -15.94 -13.15
CA GLY A 247 4.91 -15.91 -14.61
C GLY A 247 3.96 -14.95 -15.32
N ARG A 248 3.27 -14.06 -14.57
CA ARG A 248 2.24 -13.15 -15.10
C ARG A 248 2.80 -11.96 -15.87
N PHE A 249 4.10 -11.67 -15.73
CA PHE A 249 4.78 -10.52 -16.32
C PHE A 249 6.03 -10.97 -17.10
N PRO A 250 5.88 -11.79 -18.16
CA PRO A 250 7.03 -12.37 -18.85
C PRO A 250 7.98 -11.34 -19.44
N GLU A 251 7.46 -10.22 -19.94
CA GLU A 251 8.22 -9.08 -20.49
C GLU A 251 9.07 -8.37 -19.43
N LEU A 252 8.68 -8.44 -18.15
CA LEU A 252 9.39 -7.83 -17.02
C LEU A 252 10.26 -8.84 -16.25
N THR A 253 10.39 -10.08 -16.70
CA THR A 253 11.18 -11.12 -16.00
C THR A 253 12.60 -10.65 -15.62
N PRO A 254 13.39 -10.02 -16.51
CA PRO A 254 14.72 -9.52 -16.14
C PRO A 254 14.66 -8.44 -15.05
N TYR A 255 13.69 -7.54 -15.13
CA TYR A 255 13.45 -6.50 -14.14
C TYR A 255 13.07 -7.08 -12.77
N LEU A 256 12.09 -8.01 -12.73
CA LEU A 256 11.65 -8.66 -11.50
C LEU A 256 12.80 -9.41 -10.82
N ARG A 257 13.65 -10.09 -11.60
CA ARG A 257 14.83 -10.78 -11.06
C ARG A 257 15.84 -9.82 -10.46
N ALA A 258 16.11 -8.69 -11.11
CA ALA A 258 16.97 -7.65 -10.59
C ALA A 258 16.41 -7.05 -9.30
N ARG A 259 15.12 -6.70 -9.26
CA ARG A 259 14.45 -6.17 -8.07
C ARG A 259 14.44 -7.17 -6.91
N LEU A 260 14.25 -8.46 -7.19
CA LEU A 260 14.36 -9.52 -6.17
C LEU A 260 15.77 -9.55 -5.57
N ALA A 261 16.81 -9.54 -6.39
CA ALA A 261 18.20 -9.56 -5.92
C ALA A 261 18.53 -8.32 -5.07
N GLU A 262 18.18 -7.11 -5.55
CA GLU A 262 18.37 -5.85 -4.81
C GLU A 262 17.64 -5.86 -3.45
N SER A 263 16.37 -6.28 -3.44
CA SER A 263 15.58 -6.35 -2.20
C SER A 263 16.15 -7.38 -1.23
N THR A 264 16.67 -8.50 -1.75
CA THR A 264 17.31 -9.53 -0.92
C THR A 264 18.62 -9.02 -0.31
N VAL A 265 19.43 -8.25 -1.05
CA VAL A 265 20.62 -7.58 -0.50
C VAL A 265 20.22 -6.58 0.57
N ARG A 266 19.18 -5.77 0.34
CA ARG A 266 18.68 -4.79 1.32
C ARG A 266 18.21 -5.48 2.60
N ALA A 267 17.43 -6.54 2.50
CA ALA A 267 16.99 -7.33 3.65
C ALA A 267 18.19 -7.91 4.42
N GLY A 268 19.20 -8.43 3.72
CA GLY A 268 20.43 -8.89 4.33
C GLY A 268 21.19 -7.77 5.07
N ARG A 269 21.23 -6.57 4.52
CA ARG A 269 21.83 -5.40 5.18
C ARG A 269 21.05 -4.96 6.44
N ASP A 270 19.73 -5.08 6.41
CA ASP A 270 18.91 -4.78 7.58
C ASP A 270 19.11 -5.84 8.66
N ARG A 271 19.16 -7.14 8.33
CA ARG A 271 19.56 -8.20 9.27
C ARG A 271 20.97 -7.97 9.84
N LEU A 272 21.91 -7.55 8.99
CA LEU A 272 23.28 -7.23 9.42
C LEU A 272 23.29 -6.06 10.42
N TYR A 273 22.52 -5.00 10.15
CA TYR A 273 22.39 -3.84 11.03
C TYR A 273 21.89 -4.25 12.43
N PHE A 274 20.91 -5.15 12.51
CA PHE A 274 20.39 -5.73 13.75
C PHE A 274 21.25 -6.88 14.31
N ASN A 275 22.48 -7.06 13.80
CA ASN A 275 23.44 -8.08 14.22
C ASN A 275 22.96 -9.54 14.06
N GLN A 276 22.03 -9.78 13.14
CA GLN A 276 21.52 -11.11 12.77
C GLN A 276 22.37 -11.67 11.62
N LEU A 277 23.59 -12.12 11.95
CA LEU A 277 24.63 -12.41 10.95
C LEU A 277 24.33 -13.65 10.11
N SER A 278 23.75 -14.67 10.71
CA SER A 278 23.42 -15.94 10.04
C SER A 278 22.41 -15.71 8.94
N GLU A 279 21.34 -15.00 9.28
CA GLU A 279 20.24 -14.65 8.36
C GLU A 279 20.73 -13.68 7.26
N ALA A 280 21.54 -12.69 7.64
CA ALA A 280 22.14 -11.77 6.67
C ALA A 280 22.98 -12.51 5.61
N ARG A 281 23.82 -13.46 6.02
CA ARG A 281 24.66 -14.26 5.11
C ARG A 281 23.85 -15.16 4.20
N LEU A 282 22.76 -15.73 4.70
CA LEU A 282 21.83 -16.52 3.87
C LEU A 282 21.21 -15.66 2.77
N LEU A 283 20.73 -14.47 3.13
CA LEU A 283 20.15 -13.53 2.17
C LEU A 283 21.17 -13.07 1.12
N PHE A 284 22.41 -12.77 1.49
CA PHE A 284 23.44 -12.38 0.51
C PHE A 284 23.78 -13.50 -0.46
N ARG A 285 23.81 -14.75 0.01
CA ARG A 285 24.00 -15.92 -0.88
C ARG A 285 22.81 -16.13 -1.83
N ASP A 286 21.59 -15.94 -1.33
CA ASP A 286 20.36 -16.04 -2.13
C ASP A 286 20.32 -14.93 -3.21
N ALA A 287 20.66 -13.70 -2.84
CA ALA A 287 20.78 -12.60 -3.79
C ALA A 287 21.80 -12.88 -4.90
N PHE A 288 22.97 -13.42 -4.55
CA PHE A 288 23.99 -13.81 -5.52
C PHE A 288 23.51 -14.91 -6.48
N ARG A 289 22.77 -15.90 -5.98
CA ARG A 289 22.17 -16.95 -6.82
C ARG A 289 21.09 -16.41 -7.75
N THR A 290 20.33 -15.43 -7.29
CA THR A 290 19.25 -14.78 -8.07
C THR A 290 19.81 -13.92 -9.21
N SER A 291 20.86 -13.14 -8.92
CA SER A 291 21.55 -12.28 -9.88
C SER A 291 23.01 -12.11 -9.44
N PRO A 292 23.94 -12.88 -10.05
CA PRO A 292 25.36 -12.77 -9.73
C PRO A 292 25.88 -11.36 -9.96
N GLY A 293 26.61 -10.83 -8.97
CA GLY A 293 27.17 -9.49 -9.04
C GLY A 293 28.08 -9.17 -7.86
N TRP A 294 28.76 -8.02 -7.93
CA TRP A 294 29.69 -7.60 -6.88
C TRP A 294 29.01 -7.21 -5.57
N GLU A 295 27.81 -6.66 -5.65
CA GLU A 295 27.09 -6.08 -4.50
C GLU A 295 26.69 -7.13 -3.44
N PRO A 296 26.11 -8.30 -3.79
CA PRO A 296 25.91 -9.38 -2.83
C PRO A 296 27.23 -9.90 -2.22
N CYS A 297 28.29 -10.01 -3.02
CA CYS A 297 29.62 -10.43 -2.55
C CYS A 297 30.21 -9.46 -1.54
N ALA A 298 30.22 -8.16 -1.85
CA ALA A 298 30.70 -7.12 -0.97
C ALA A 298 29.90 -7.10 0.34
N SER A 299 28.57 -7.21 0.28
CA SER A 299 27.69 -7.25 1.45
C SER A 299 27.95 -8.50 2.30
N TYR A 300 28.22 -9.64 1.69
CA TYR A 300 28.62 -10.85 2.42
C TYR A 300 29.95 -10.64 3.15
N LEU A 301 30.97 -10.08 2.46
CA LEU A 301 32.26 -9.77 3.08
C LEU A 301 32.14 -8.80 4.26
N MET A 302 31.28 -7.79 4.17
CA MET A 302 30.98 -6.91 5.29
C MET A 302 30.43 -7.68 6.52
N SER A 303 29.70 -8.75 6.31
CA SER A 303 29.13 -9.57 7.39
C SER A 303 30.18 -10.34 8.20
N VAL A 304 31.39 -10.54 7.66
CA VAL A 304 32.48 -11.26 8.35
C VAL A 304 33.43 -10.30 9.08
N LEU A 305 33.29 -8.99 8.90
CA LEU A 305 34.08 -7.99 9.63
C LEU A 305 33.76 -8.01 11.14
N PRO A 306 34.74 -7.67 12.01
CA PRO A 306 34.49 -7.51 13.43
C PRO A 306 33.37 -6.50 13.72
N ARG A 307 32.61 -6.73 14.80
CA ARG A 307 31.48 -5.85 15.18
C ARG A 307 31.89 -4.38 15.31
N ALA A 308 33.06 -4.11 15.91
CA ALA A 308 33.58 -2.74 16.07
C ALA A 308 33.76 -2.03 14.71
N VAL A 309 34.27 -2.74 13.71
CA VAL A 309 34.48 -2.21 12.35
C VAL A 309 33.11 -1.95 11.67
N ARG A 310 32.17 -2.90 11.78
CA ARG A 310 30.82 -2.73 11.22
C ARG A 310 30.09 -1.54 11.85
N ARG A 311 30.24 -1.36 13.17
CA ARG A 311 29.66 -0.23 13.92
C ARG A 311 30.24 1.11 13.46
N ALA A 312 31.55 1.19 13.31
CA ALA A 312 32.23 2.40 12.80
C ALA A 312 31.80 2.75 11.38
N ALA A 313 31.46 1.74 10.58
CA ALA A 313 30.94 1.89 9.21
C ALA A 313 29.40 2.11 9.14
N GLY A 314 28.69 2.24 10.26
CA GLY A 314 27.22 2.39 10.27
C GLY A 314 26.43 1.13 9.86
N LEU A 315 27.08 -0.03 9.83
CA LEU A 315 26.52 -1.31 9.41
C LEU A 315 25.97 -2.16 10.58
N SER A 316 26.00 -1.65 11.78
CA SER A 316 25.49 -2.33 12.99
C SER A 316 24.89 -1.31 13.94
N GLN A 317 23.81 -1.72 14.59
CA GLN A 317 23.19 -0.96 15.68
C GLN A 317 24.17 -0.77 16.84
N SER A 318 24.05 0.32 17.56
CA SER A 318 24.87 0.68 18.74
C SER A 318 24.83 -0.38 19.85
#